data_cb7de3318b2728b0a80ee17cdf92aa4f
#
_entry.id   cb7de3318b2728b0a80ee17cdf92aa4f
#
_cell.length_a   1.000
_cell.length_b   1.000
_cell.length_c   1.000
_cell.angle_alpha   90.00
_cell.angle_beta   90.00
_cell.angle_gamma   90.00
#
_symmetry.space_group_name_H-M   'P 1'
#
loop_
_entity.id
_entity.type
_entity.pdbx_description
1 polymer ?
#
loop_
_entity_poly.entity_id
_entity_poly.type
_entity_poly.pdbx_seq_one_letter_code
_entity_poly.pdbx_strand_id
1 'polypeptide(L)'
;MQYTLQDILDKRFRELREAIAAWSKETVVVSRPFVPHKSSEATELNLMLVRTIFSKWSIEILTVLYTLKPMGFEGLRKSLKGISSRVLSKKLKMLEDRGLIEREVLNTRPPKVRYALTEKGLTISTLGEPVILYLRFKEGLFLIREPVTVPSEIFVRTREA
;
A
#
# COMPACT_ATOMS: atom_id res chain seq x y z
N MET A 1 -5.73 -2.48 -34.98
CA MET A 1 -4.56 -2.86 -34.15
C MET A 1 -5.08 -3.54 -32.90
N GLN A 2 -4.70 -4.77 -32.68
CA GLN A 2 -5.13 -5.53 -31.50
C GLN A 2 -4.05 -5.34 -30.43
N TYR A 3 -4.35 -4.54 -29.40
CA TYR A 3 -3.44 -4.34 -28.27
C TYR A 3 -3.46 -5.58 -27.38
N THR A 4 -2.28 -6.04 -26.98
CA THR A 4 -2.16 -7.09 -25.98
C THR A 4 -2.47 -6.54 -24.59
N LEU A 5 -2.84 -7.41 -23.66
CA LEU A 5 -3.00 -7.00 -22.24
C LEU A 5 -1.71 -6.37 -21.72
N GLN A 6 -0.56 -6.85 -22.18
CA GLN A 6 0.75 -6.32 -21.80
C GLN A 6 0.92 -4.88 -22.26
N ASP A 7 0.55 -4.54 -23.49
CA ASP A 7 0.62 -3.17 -24.00
C ASP A 7 -0.26 -2.21 -23.21
N ILE A 8 -1.46 -2.69 -22.84
CA ILE A 8 -2.42 -1.91 -22.04
C ILE A 8 -1.85 -1.63 -20.65
N LEU A 9 -1.35 -2.64 -19.95
CA LEU A 9 -0.80 -2.51 -18.60
C LEU A 9 0.47 -1.66 -18.59
N ASP A 10 1.39 -1.85 -19.54
CA ASP A 10 2.60 -1.01 -19.67
C ASP A 10 2.26 0.46 -19.90
N LYS A 11 1.23 0.74 -20.72
CA LYS A 11 0.72 2.10 -20.91
C LYS A 11 0.17 2.67 -19.61
N ARG A 12 -0.69 1.92 -18.88
CA ARG A 12 -1.30 2.38 -17.62
C ARG A 12 -0.27 2.66 -16.52
N PHE A 13 0.72 1.79 -16.38
CA PHE A 13 1.79 2.04 -15.39
C PHE A 13 2.66 3.25 -15.75
N ARG A 14 2.86 3.53 -17.03
CA ARG A 14 3.56 4.73 -17.49
C ARG A 14 2.77 6.00 -17.18
N GLU A 15 1.47 6.03 -17.51
CA GLU A 15 0.57 7.14 -17.21
C GLU A 15 0.53 7.42 -15.69
N LEU A 16 0.41 6.37 -14.87
CA LEU A 16 0.42 6.50 -13.42
C LEU A 16 1.75 7.06 -12.90
N ARG A 17 2.89 6.59 -13.41
CA ARG A 17 4.21 7.11 -13.05
C ARG A 17 4.35 8.60 -13.37
N GLU A 18 3.87 9.02 -14.52
CA GLU A 18 3.90 10.42 -14.95
C GLU A 18 2.99 11.27 -14.07
N ALA A 19 1.79 10.80 -13.76
CA ALA A 19 0.86 11.48 -12.85
C ALA A 19 1.46 11.64 -11.44
N ILE A 20 2.08 10.59 -10.89
CA ILE A 20 2.76 10.64 -9.59
C ILE A 20 3.94 11.63 -9.63
N ALA A 21 4.71 11.66 -10.72
CA ALA A 21 5.83 12.57 -10.85
C ALA A 21 5.38 14.05 -10.91
N ALA A 22 4.29 14.33 -11.63
CA ALA A 22 3.69 15.66 -11.67
C ALA A 22 3.18 16.09 -10.28
N TRP A 23 2.37 15.24 -9.65
CA TRP A 23 1.86 15.48 -8.29
C TRP A 23 2.98 15.70 -7.27
N SER A 24 4.07 14.91 -7.35
CA SER A 24 5.21 15.05 -6.43
C SER A 24 5.88 16.41 -6.59
N LYS A 25 6.04 16.90 -7.81
CA LYS A 25 6.60 18.25 -8.07
C LYS A 25 5.72 19.35 -7.47
N GLU A 26 4.41 19.28 -7.70
CA GLU A 26 3.45 20.24 -7.13
C GLU A 26 3.46 20.22 -5.61
N THR A 27 3.44 19.03 -5.01
CA THR A 27 3.45 18.86 -3.55
C THR A 27 4.73 19.40 -2.94
N VAL A 28 5.89 19.18 -3.55
CA VAL A 28 7.18 19.75 -3.08
C VAL A 28 7.16 21.27 -3.13
N VAL A 29 6.60 21.87 -4.16
CA VAL A 29 6.49 23.33 -4.27
C VAL A 29 5.62 23.90 -3.16
N VAL A 30 4.46 23.30 -2.92
CA VAL A 30 3.52 23.73 -1.86
C VAL A 30 4.08 23.53 -0.47
N SER A 31 4.83 22.44 -0.25
CA SER A 31 5.37 22.06 1.07
C SER A 31 6.76 22.67 1.37
N ARG A 32 7.35 23.42 0.47
CA ARG A 32 8.68 24.07 0.65
C ARG A 32 8.90 24.73 2.01
N PRO A 33 7.93 25.43 2.61
CA PRO A 33 8.11 26.01 3.94
C PRO A 33 8.31 24.99 5.07
N PHE A 34 7.95 23.74 4.85
CA PHE A 34 7.94 22.65 5.83
C PHE A 34 8.98 21.56 5.57
N VAL A 35 9.71 21.67 4.46
CA VAL A 35 10.76 20.68 4.10
C VAL A 35 12.11 21.20 4.57
N PRO A 36 12.96 20.36 5.16
CA PRO A 36 14.33 20.75 5.51
C PRO A 36 15.09 21.35 4.32
N HIS A 37 15.81 22.45 4.53
CA HIS A 37 16.52 23.14 3.48
C HIS A 37 17.71 22.37 2.91
N LYS A 38 18.21 21.37 3.65
CA LYS A 38 19.31 20.51 3.22
C LYS A 38 18.81 19.17 2.72
N SER A 39 19.25 18.76 1.56
CA SER A 39 18.90 17.46 0.95
C SER A 39 19.27 16.27 1.87
N SER A 40 20.34 16.40 2.68
CA SER A 40 20.74 15.37 3.65
C SER A 40 19.69 15.17 4.74
N GLU A 41 19.14 16.24 5.31
CA GLU A 41 18.11 16.17 6.36
C GLU A 41 16.81 15.55 5.83
N ALA A 42 16.40 15.94 4.61
CA ALA A 42 15.24 15.33 3.95
C ALA A 42 15.45 13.83 3.70
N THR A 43 16.67 13.44 3.30
CA THR A 43 17.03 12.04 3.10
C THR A 43 16.99 11.25 4.40
N GLU A 44 17.53 11.79 5.50
CA GLU A 44 17.49 11.16 6.81
C GLU A 44 16.06 10.94 7.32
N LEU A 45 15.18 11.94 7.17
CA LEU A 45 13.76 11.80 7.51
C LEU A 45 13.08 10.70 6.68
N ASN A 46 13.32 10.68 5.37
CA ASN A 46 12.77 9.66 4.49
C ASN A 46 13.27 8.26 4.88
N LEU A 47 14.57 8.11 5.16
CA LEU A 47 15.13 6.83 5.61
C LEU A 47 14.57 6.38 6.95
N MET A 48 14.34 7.29 7.89
CA MET A 48 13.70 6.98 9.16
C MET A 48 12.28 6.45 8.94
N LEU A 49 11.48 7.10 8.09
CA LEU A 49 10.12 6.67 7.75
C LEU A 49 10.13 5.31 7.05
N VAL A 50 10.99 5.14 6.05
CA VAL A 50 11.14 3.89 5.31
C VAL A 50 11.50 2.73 6.25
N ARG A 51 12.51 2.89 7.10
CA ARG A 51 12.93 1.85 8.04
C ARG A 51 11.86 1.48 9.06
N THR A 52 11.02 2.43 9.44
CA THR A 52 9.97 2.20 10.45
C THR A 52 8.72 1.56 9.83
N ILE A 53 8.18 2.20 8.77
CA ILE A 53 6.90 1.83 8.18
C ILE A 53 7.09 0.69 7.19
N PHE A 54 8.12 0.74 6.36
CA PHE A 54 8.40 -0.24 5.31
C PHE A 54 9.33 -1.38 5.75
N SER A 55 9.44 -1.64 7.06
CA SER A 55 10.10 -2.86 7.53
C SER A 55 9.26 -4.09 7.16
N LYS A 56 9.92 -5.23 6.93
CA LYS A 56 9.32 -6.48 6.46
C LYS A 56 7.94 -6.75 7.08
N TRP A 57 7.88 -6.94 8.39
CA TRP A 57 6.63 -7.32 9.06
C TRP A 57 5.59 -6.20 9.12
N SER A 58 6.01 -4.92 9.08
CA SER A 58 5.08 -3.81 9.04
C SER A 58 4.30 -3.76 7.73
N ILE A 59 5.01 -3.85 6.59
CA ILE A 59 4.36 -3.92 5.27
C ILE A 59 3.46 -5.15 5.16
N GLU A 60 3.94 -6.32 5.60
CA GLU A 60 3.16 -7.54 5.51
C GLU A 60 1.86 -7.45 6.33
N ILE A 61 1.91 -6.88 7.56
CA ILE A 61 0.70 -6.64 8.37
C ILE A 61 -0.27 -5.71 7.65
N LEU A 62 0.20 -4.58 7.15
CA LEU A 62 -0.64 -3.62 6.42
C LEU A 62 -1.27 -4.27 5.18
N THR A 63 -0.49 -5.02 4.41
CA THR A 63 -0.97 -5.76 3.24
C THR A 63 -2.05 -6.79 3.59
N VAL A 64 -1.85 -7.56 4.66
CA VAL A 64 -2.84 -8.55 5.11
C VAL A 64 -4.14 -7.87 5.54
N LEU A 65 -4.07 -6.79 6.33
CA LEU A 65 -5.24 -6.05 6.77
C LEU A 65 -5.95 -5.34 5.61
N TYR A 66 -5.21 -4.87 4.61
CA TYR A 66 -5.76 -4.27 3.40
C TYR A 66 -6.51 -5.29 2.54
N THR A 67 -5.92 -6.45 2.33
CA THR A 67 -6.43 -7.47 1.41
C THR A 67 -7.52 -8.35 2.05
N LEU A 68 -7.31 -8.79 3.29
CA LEU A 68 -8.16 -9.77 3.98
C LEU A 68 -9.12 -9.15 5.00
N LYS A 69 -9.10 -7.82 5.14
CA LYS A 69 -9.92 -7.04 6.09
C LYS A 69 -9.52 -7.21 7.57
N PRO A 70 -10.19 -6.50 8.50
CA PRO A 70 -9.89 -6.55 9.93
C PRO A 70 -9.93 -7.96 10.50
N MET A 71 -8.93 -8.31 11.30
CA MET A 71 -8.83 -9.63 11.94
C MET A 71 -8.14 -9.59 13.30
N GLY A 72 -8.31 -10.65 14.05
CA GLY A 72 -7.68 -10.81 15.37
C GLY A 72 -6.21 -11.24 15.28
N PHE A 73 -5.52 -11.22 16.43
CA PHE A 73 -4.10 -11.56 16.55
C PHE A 73 -3.76 -12.93 15.91
N GLU A 74 -4.54 -13.97 16.23
CA GLU A 74 -4.28 -15.31 15.69
C GLU A 74 -4.52 -15.39 14.17
N GLY A 75 -5.47 -14.63 13.63
CA GLY A 75 -5.67 -14.51 12.19
C GLY A 75 -4.45 -13.93 11.51
N LEU A 76 -3.93 -12.81 12.05
CA LEU A 76 -2.70 -12.18 11.55
C LEU A 76 -1.51 -13.14 11.64
N ARG A 77 -1.33 -13.81 12.78
CA ARG A 77 -0.23 -14.75 12.97
C ARG A 77 -0.24 -15.92 11.97
N LYS A 78 -1.43 -16.42 11.65
CA LYS A 78 -1.61 -17.49 10.65
C LYS A 78 -1.35 -17.00 9.22
N SER A 79 -1.79 -15.79 8.90
CA SER A 79 -1.59 -15.18 7.57
C SER A 79 -0.12 -14.80 7.33
N LEU A 80 0.58 -14.37 8.38
CA LEU A 80 1.98 -13.95 8.36
C LEU A 80 2.90 -15.13 8.73
N LYS A 81 2.97 -16.12 7.88
CA LYS A 81 3.75 -17.34 8.13
C LYS A 81 5.18 -17.02 8.59
N GLY A 82 5.58 -17.57 9.74
CA GLY A 82 6.93 -17.45 10.29
C GLY A 82 7.16 -16.27 11.24
N ILE A 83 6.15 -15.44 11.52
CA ILE A 83 6.24 -14.41 12.55
C ILE A 83 6.04 -15.00 13.95
N SER A 84 6.92 -14.67 14.90
CA SER A 84 6.72 -15.04 16.30
C SER A 84 5.68 -14.10 16.95
N SER A 85 4.94 -14.63 17.96
CA SER A 85 3.97 -13.84 18.71
C SER A 85 4.56 -12.59 19.33
N ARG A 86 5.81 -12.67 19.83
CA ARG A 86 6.54 -11.52 20.38
C ARG A 86 6.79 -10.43 19.34
N VAL A 87 7.22 -10.82 18.14
CA VAL A 87 7.49 -9.87 17.05
C VAL A 87 6.18 -9.26 16.55
N LEU A 88 5.14 -10.08 16.37
CA LEU A 88 3.82 -9.60 15.97
C LEU A 88 3.27 -8.56 16.95
N SER A 89 3.27 -8.88 18.26
CA SER A 89 2.81 -7.95 19.31
C SER A 89 3.57 -6.62 19.28
N LYS A 90 4.91 -6.68 19.16
CA LYS A 90 5.75 -5.47 19.05
C LYS A 90 5.41 -4.64 17.81
N LYS A 91 5.18 -5.30 16.68
CA LYS A 91 4.85 -4.61 15.42
C LYS A 91 3.45 -4.01 15.45
N LEU A 92 2.47 -4.73 15.96
CA LEU A 92 1.11 -4.21 16.12
C LEU A 92 1.09 -2.97 17.01
N LYS A 93 1.76 -3.02 18.18
CA LYS A 93 1.87 -1.85 19.04
C LYS A 93 2.52 -0.67 18.33
N MET A 94 3.62 -0.88 17.62
CA MET A 94 4.30 0.18 16.90
C MET A 94 3.43 0.79 15.79
N LEU A 95 2.68 -0.03 15.04
CA LEU A 95 1.77 0.44 14.00
C LEU A 95 0.57 1.20 14.59
N GLU A 96 0.05 0.76 15.74
CA GLU A 96 -0.99 1.44 16.50
C GLU A 96 -0.50 2.80 17.03
N ASP A 97 0.68 2.84 17.67
CA ASP A 97 1.31 4.08 18.16
C ASP A 97 1.58 5.10 17.02
N ARG A 98 1.79 4.61 15.80
CA ARG A 98 1.94 5.43 14.58
C ARG A 98 0.61 5.83 13.94
N GLY A 99 -0.50 5.36 14.48
CA GLY A 99 -1.84 5.62 13.96
C GLY A 99 -2.10 4.99 12.58
N LEU A 100 -1.42 3.87 12.25
CA LEU A 100 -1.61 3.14 10.99
C LEU A 100 -2.66 2.05 11.11
N ILE A 101 -2.79 1.49 12.29
CA ILE A 101 -3.83 0.53 12.63
C ILE A 101 -4.51 0.96 13.92
N GLU A 102 -5.70 0.48 14.12
CA GLU A 102 -6.45 0.60 15.37
C GLU A 102 -6.76 -0.78 15.92
N ARG A 103 -6.83 -0.84 17.25
CA ARG A 103 -7.17 -2.02 18.02
C ARG A 103 -8.59 -1.86 18.54
N GLU A 104 -9.51 -2.67 18.06
CA GLU A 104 -10.90 -2.68 18.47
C GLU A 104 -11.18 -3.84 19.44
N VAL A 105 -11.86 -3.53 20.53
CA VAL A 105 -12.39 -4.56 21.44
C VAL A 105 -13.86 -4.75 21.11
N LEU A 106 -14.19 -5.92 20.60
CA LEU A 106 -15.56 -6.27 20.25
C LEU A 106 -16.33 -6.65 21.52
N ASN A 107 -17.54 -6.13 21.66
CA ASN A 107 -18.44 -6.47 22.77
C ASN A 107 -19.07 -7.86 22.55
N THR A 108 -18.23 -8.89 22.64
CA THR A 108 -18.63 -10.31 22.55
C THR A 108 -18.34 -11.01 23.88
N ARG A 109 -18.91 -12.18 24.12
CA ARG A 109 -18.62 -12.99 25.30
C ARG A 109 -17.99 -14.32 24.84
N PRO A 110 -16.68 -14.58 25.09
CA PRO A 110 -15.69 -13.66 25.69
C PRO A 110 -15.34 -12.48 24.75
N PRO A 111 -14.82 -11.36 25.28
CA PRO A 111 -14.38 -10.20 24.48
C PRO A 111 -13.33 -10.61 23.44
N LYS A 112 -13.52 -10.17 22.20
CA LYS A 112 -12.59 -10.42 21.11
C LYS A 112 -11.89 -9.13 20.71
N VAL A 113 -10.64 -9.22 20.31
CA VAL A 113 -9.87 -8.10 19.80
C VAL A 113 -9.64 -8.30 18.32
N ARG A 114 -9.84 -7.24 17.53
CA ARG A 114 -9.43 -7.19 16.13
C ARG A 114 -8.59 -5.96 15.86
N TYR A 115 -7.79 -6.04 14.80
CA TYR A 115 -6.98 -4.95 14.27
C TYR A 115 -7.55 -4.55 12.91
N ALA A 116 -7.65 -3.24 12.67
CA ALA A 116 -8.13 -2.65 11.44
C ALA A 116 -7.15 -1.57 10.97
N LEU A 117 -7.17 -1.24 9.67
CA LEU A 117 -6.46 -0.08 9.17
C LEU A 117 -7.21 1.19 9.57
N THR A 118 -6.47 2.21 10.03
CA THR A 118 -6.97 3.57 10.10
C THR A 118 -7.05 4.18 8.69
N GLU A 119 -7.61 5.37 8.54
CA GLU A 119 -7.59 6.12 7.29
C GLU A 119 -6.14 6.33 6.79
N LYS A 120 -5.21 6.66 7.68
CA LYS A 120 -3.79 6.79 7.38
C LYS A 120 -3.18 5.47 6.89
N GLY A 121 -3.49 4.36 7.56
CA GLY A 121 -3.04 3.03 7.16
C GLY A 121 -3.63 2.60 5.82
N LEU A 122 -4.91 2.87 5.59
CA LEU A 122 -5.61 2.61 4.33
C LEU A 122 -4.97 3.41 3.19
N THR A 123 -4.71 4.70 3.40
CA THR A 123 -4.07 5.57 2.41
C THR A 123 -2.69 5.05 2.01
N ILE A 124 -1.83 4.70 2.98
CA ILE A 124 -0.50 4.15 2.70
C ILE A 124 -0.59 2.82 1.95
N SER A 125 -1.51 1.93 2.34
CA SER A 125 -1.70 0.64 1.67
C SER A 125 -2.20 0.83 0.24
N THR A 126 -3.15 1.73 0.01
CA THR A 126 -3.67 2.07 -1.32
C THR A 126 -2.57 2.66 -2.22
N LEU A 127 -1.74 3.57 -1.69
CA LEU A 127 -0.61 4.14 -2.44
C LEU A 127 0.46 3.08 -2.76
N GLY A 128 0.60 2.05 -1.93
CA GLY A 128 1.53 0.94 -2.16
C GLY A 128 1.02 -0.11 -3.15
N GLU A 129 -0.30 -0.22 -3.36
CA GLU A 129 -0.90 -1.23 -4.21
C GLU A 129 -0.39 -1.21 -5.67
N PRO A 130 -0.25 -0.06 -6.35
CA PRO A 130 0.28 0.00 -7.71
C PRO A 130 1.68 -0.60 -7.85
N VAL A 131 2.52 -0.51 -6.81
CA VAL A 131 3.86 -1.10 -6.81
C VAL A 131 3.76 -2.63 -6.83
N ILE A 132 2.90 -3.20 -6.00
CA ILE A 132 2.68 -4.64 -5.95
C ILE A 132 2.08 -5.15 -7.27
N LEU A 133 1.11 -4.44 -7.82
CA LEU A 133 0.50 -4.78 -9.11
C LEU A 133 1.53 -4.74 -10.25
N TYR A 134 2.39 -3.71 -10.28
CA TYR A 134 3.47 -3.59 -11.26
C TYR A 134 4.46 -4.76 -11.18
N LEU A 135 4.90 -5.13 -9.97
CA LEU A 135 5.80 -6.26 -9.77
C LEU A 135 5.15 -7.57 -10.22
N ARG A 136 3.91 -7.82 -9.80
CA ARG A 136 3.15 -9.00 -10.25
C ARG A 136 3.04 -9.07 -11.76
N PHE A 137 2.81 -7.94 -12.41
CA PHE A 137 2.75 -7.85 -13.86
C PHE A 137 4.10 -8.20 -14.51
N LYS A 138 5.20 -7.59 -14.07
CA LYS A 138 6.54 -7.82 -14.63
C LYS A 138 7.08 -9.23 -14.39
N GLU A 139 6.67 -9.87 -13.31
CA GLU A 139 7.04 -11.24 -12.97
C GLU A 139 6.07 -12.30 -13.52
N GLY A 140 5.09 -11.89 -14.34
CA GLY A 140 4.12 -12.81 -14.96
C GLY A 140 3.18 -13.50 -13.95
N LEU A 141 2.97 -12.90 -12.78
CA LEU A 141 2.15 -13.47 -11.71
C LEU A 141 0.65 -13.14 -11.83
N PHE A 142 0.22 -12.54 -12.93
CA PHE A 142 -1.20 -12.40 -13.24
C PHE A 142 -1.75 -13.74 -13.75
N LEU A 143 -2.57 -14.38 -12.94
CA LEU A 143 -3.33 -15.56 -13.34
C LEU A 143 -4.51 -15.12 -14.22
N ILE A 144 -4.28 -14.97 -15.51
CA ILE A 144 -5.37 -14.71 -16.46
C ILE A 144 -6.04 -16.06 -16.72
N ARG A 145 -7.18 -16.29 -16.08
CA ARG A 145 -7.97 -17.53 -16.26
C ARG A 145 -8.93 -17.47 -17.44
N GLU A 146 -9.24 -16.26 -17.94
CA GLU A 146 -10.16 -16.03 -19.06
C GLU A 146 -9.73 -14.82 -19.89
N PRO A 147 -10.12 -14.72 -21.19
CA PRO A 147 -9.86 -13.55 -21.99
C PRO A 147 -10.57 -12.34 -21.35
N VAL A 148 -9.79 -11.35 -20.96
CA VAL A 148 -10.31 -10.12 -20.35
C VAL A 148 -10.92 -9.27 -21.44
N THR A 149 -12.23 -9.12 -21.44
CA THR A 149 -12.90 -8.09 -22.21
C THR A 149 -12.64 -6.75 -21.51
N VAL A 150 -11.75 -5.95 -22.08
CA VAL A 150 -11.42 -4.62 -21.53
C VAL A 150 -12.59 -3.69 -21.85
N PRO A 151 -13.27 -3.09 -20.86
CA PRO A 151 -14.35 -2.15 -21.11
C PRO A 151 -13.85 -0.99 -21.99
N SER A 152 -14.60 -0.65 -23.03
CA SER A 152 -14.28 0.45 -23.96
C SER A 152 -14.08 1.80 -23.26
N GLU A 153 -14.69 1.99 -22.11
CA GLU A 153 -14.60 3.19 -21.26
C GLU A 153 -13.18 3.47 -20.77
N ILE A 154 -12.31 2.46 -20.69
CA ILE A 154 -10.91 2.62 -20.33
C ILE A 154 -10.12 3.37 -21.40
N PHE A 155 -10.59 3.39 -22.63
CA PHE A 155 -9.95 4.05 -23.76
C PHE A 155 -10.45 5.47 -24.04
N VAL A 156 -11.59 5.89 -23.48
CA VAL A 156 -12.24 7.17 -23.79
C VAL A 156 -11.63 8.35 -23.03
N ARG A 157 -11.02 8.16 -21.87
CA ARG A 157 -10.47 9.24 -21.04
C ARG A 157 -9.16 9.90 -21.56
N THR A 158 -8.64 9.49 -22.70
CA THR A 158 -7.35 10.00 -23.24
C THR A 158 -7.52 10.95 -24.45
N ARG A 159 -8.73 11.42 -24.77
CA ARG A 159 -8.95 12.33 -25.90
C ARG A 159 -9.34 13.76 -25.53
N GLU A 160 -9.46 14.08 -24.24
CA GLU A 160 -9.77 15.45 -23.79
C GLU A 160 -8.75 15.90 -22.75
N ALA A 161 -7.56 16.25 -23.20
CA ALA A 161 -6.61 17.13 -22.52
C ALA A 161 -5.63 17.70 -23.55
#